data_748c41d427dc551704abdf331b254e49
#
_entry.id   748c41d427dc551704abdf331b254e49
#
_cell.length_a   1.000
_cell.length_b   1.000
_cell.length_c   1.000
_cell.angle_alpha   90.00
_cell.angle_beta   90.00
_cell.angle_gamma   90.00
#
_symmetry.space_group_name_H-M   'P 1'
#
loop_
_entity.id
_entity.type
_entity.pdbx_description
1 polymer ?
#
loop_
_entity_poly.entity_id
_entity_poly.type
_entity_poly.pdbx_seq_one_letter_code
_entity_poly.pdbx_strand_id
1 'polypeptide(L)'
;MSYAHLTLATQDAAKTADFFETTLLWKRLEMPANIDVTAIWMDIGSGQQVHILQIEGFEVSPFEKEYGRHVAFFHDRADWRSLQERIREAKSEVVPPLRETPFPRFFFHDPNGYLIEVIERDSFCNEVS
;
A
#
# COMPACT_ATOMS: atom_id res chain seq x y z
N MET A 1 -2.80 11.05 -17.92
CA MET A 1 -3.00 11.60 -16.55
C MET A 1 -2.71 10.51 -15.53
N SER A 2 -1.98 10.85 -14.48
CA SER A 2 -1.73 9.97 -13.33
C SER A 2 -1.88 10.78 -12.05
N TYR A 3 -2.09 10.12 -10.92
CA TYR A 3 -2.06 10.87 -9.67
C TYR A 3 -0.60 11.09 -9.22
N ALA A 4 -0.38 12.15 -8.42
CA ALA A 4 0.94 12.49 -7.91
C ALA A 4 1.25 11.73 -6.62
N HIS A 5 0.29 11.73 -5.70
CA HIS A 5 0.44 11.02 -4.43
C HIS A 5 -0.92 10.61 -3.88
N LEU A 6 -0.87 9.62 -3.00
CA LEU A 6 -1.99 9.19 -2.17
C LEU A 6 -1.64 9.57 -0.72
N THR A 7 -2.59 10.14 0.00
CA THR A 7 -2.39 10.52 1.41
C THR A 7 -3.12 9.52 2.31
N LEU A 8 -2.40 8.98 3.28
CA LEU A 8 -2.94 8.07 4.28
C LEU A 8 -2.85 8.72 5.67
N ALA A 9 -4.01 8.93 6.30
CA ALA A 9 -4.05 9.29 7.71
C ALA A 9 -3.77 8.04 8.55
N THR A 10 -3.00 8.15 9.62
CA THR A 10 -2.60 7.02 10.45
C THR A 10 -2.60 7.44 11.92
N GLN A 11 -2.62 6.45 12.81
CA GLN A 11 -2.44 6.71 14.23
C GLN A 11 -0.96 6.81 14.60
N ASP A 12 -0.08 6.13 13.85
CA ASP A 12 1.35 6.08 14.10
C ASP A 12 2.08 6.05 12.76
N ALA A 13 2.59 7.20 12.34
CA ALA A 13 3.24 7.34 11.04
C ALA A 13 4.51 6.50 10.94
N ALA A 14 5.32 6.45 12.01
CA ALA A 14 6.56 5.68 12.00
C ALA A 14 6.30 4.19 11.84
N LYS A 15 5.34 3.66 12.59
CA LYS A 15 4.94 2.24 12.50
C LYS A 15 4.42 1.89 11.11
N THR A 16 3.61 2.75 10.53
CA THR A 16 3.06 2.55 9.20
C THR A 16 4.15 2.59 8.14
N ALA A 17 5.07 3.55 8.22
CA ALA A 17 6.20 3.63 7.29
C ALA A 17 7.12 2.41 7.40
N ASP A 18 7.43 1.97 8.61
CA ASP A 18 8.24 0.76 8.84
C ASP A 18 7.60 -0.45 8.17
N PHE A 19 6.29 -0.59 8.29
CA PHE A 19 5.54 -1.68 7.66
C PHE A 19 5.71 -1.66 6.13
N PHE A 20 5.53 -0.51 5.51
CA PHE A 20 5.64 -0.39 4.06
C PHE A 20 7.08 -0.52 3.56
N GLU A 21 8.06 -0.07 4.34
CA GLU A 21 9.47 -0.28 4.01
C GLU A 21 9.83 -1.76 3.97
N THR A 22 9.31 -2.53 4.92
CA THR A 22 9.66 -3.95 5.04
C THR A 22 8.81 -4.86 4.14
N THR A 23 7.61 -4.45 3.77
CA THR A 23 6.72 -5.26 2.91
C THR A 23 6.86 -4.87 1.44
N LEU A 24 6.41 -3.68 1.08
CA LEU A 24 6.40 -3.20 -0.30
C LEU A 24 7.74 -2.60 -0.74
N LEU A 25 8.69 -2.49 0.17
CA LEU A 25 10.04 -1.97 -0.07
C LEU A 25 10.02 -0.52 -0.57
N TRP A 26 9.00 0.24 -0.15
CA TRP A 26 8.95 1.67 -0.44
C TRP A 26 10.06 2.38 0.31
N LYS A 27 10.53 3.51 -0.21
CA LYS A 27 11.64 4.28 0.35
C LYS A 27 11.15 5.61 0.91
N ARG A 28 11.63 5.98 2.08
CA ARG A 28 11.33 7.29 2.67
C ARG A 28 11.99 8.38 1.86
N LEU A 29 11.28 9.48 1.68
CA LEU A 29 11.77 10.68 1.03
C LEU A 29 12.12 11.73 2.07
N GLU A 30 13.00 12.67 1.70
CA GLU A 30 13.27 13.84 2.51
C GLU A 30 12.04 14.73 2.53
N MET A 31 11.69 15.21 3.74
CA MET A 31 10.47 15.98 3.96
C MET A 31 10.74 17.48 3.83
N PRO A 32 9.77 18.26 3.29
CA PRO A 32 9.85 19.71 3.41
C PRO A 32 9.86 20.15 4.87
N ALA A 33 10.63 21.21 5.18
CA ALA A 33 10.76 21.68 6.55
C ALA A 33 9.51 22.39 7.08
N ASN A 34 8.59 22.80 6.21
CA ASN A 34 7.43 23.62 6.56
C ASN A 34 6.14 22.83 6.70
N ILE A 35 6.24 21.60 7.23
CA ILE A 35 5.05 20.78 7.51
C ILE A 35 4.76 20.81 9.01
N ASP A 36 3.51 21.13 9.34
CA ASP A 36 3.06 21.33 10.73
C ASP A 36 2.50 20.07 11.39
N VAL A 37 2.62 18.92 10.74
CA VAL A 37 2.15 17.63 11.26
C VAL A 37 3.28 16.60 11.19
N THR A 38 3.20 15.59 12.03
CA THR A 38 4.09 14.44 11.91
C THR A 38 3.71 13.67 10.67
N ALA A 39 4.63 13.56 9.73
CA ALA A 39 4.39 12.92 8.45
C ALA A 39 5.63 12.23 7.93
N ILE A 40 5.44 11.22 7.09
CA ILE A 40 6.51 10.51 6.39
C ILE A 40 6.06 10.34 4.94
N TRP A 41 6.87 10.82 4.01
CA TRP A 41 6.60 10.68 2.59
C TRP A 41 7.42 9.53 2.03
N MET A 42 6.81 8.71 1.18
CA MET A 42 7.46 7.53 0.62
C MET A 42 7.37 7.54 -0.90
N ASP A 43 8.45 7.13 -1.54
CA ASP A 43 8.52 6.91 -2.98
C ASP A 43 8.02 5.51 -3.27
N ILE A 44 7.00 5.40 -4.14
CA ILE A 44 6.46 4.10 -4.55
C ILE A 44 6.83 3.74 -5.99
N GLY A 45 7.68 4.56 -6.61
CA GLY A 45 8.11 4.37 -8.01
C GLY A 45 7.23 5.12 -9.00
N SER A 46 7.67 5.14 -10.25
CA SER A 46 6.94 5.77 -11.36
C SER A 46 6.58 7.25 -11.13
N GLY A 47 7.35 7.95 -10.28
CA GLY A 47 7.09 9.37 -9.97
C GLY A 47 5.93 9.59 -9.02
N GLN A 48 5.39 8.55 -8.41
CA GLN A 48 4.27 8.64 -7.48
C GLN A 48 4.74 8.43 -6.04
N GLN A 49 3.99 8.96 -5.10
CA GLN A 49 4.33 8.95 -3.69
C GLN A 49 3.14 8.53 -2.83
N VAL A 50 3.44 8.08 -1.61
CA VAL A 50 2.45 7.92 -0.55
C VAL A 50 2.88 8.84 0.59
N HIS A 51 1.96 9.70 1.03
CA HIS A 51 2.18 10.62 2.14
C HIS A 51 1.43 10.10 3.37
N ILE A 52 2.18 9.76 4.40
CA ILE A 52 1.64 9.19 5.64
C ILE A 52 1.58 10.31 6.68
N LEU A 53 0.38 10.65 7.14
CA LEU A 53 0.17 11.71 8.11
C LEU A 53 -0.28 11.12 9.44
N GLN A 54 0.28 11.59 10.55
CA GLN A 54 -0.14 11.15 11.89
C GLN A 54 -1.27 12.04 12.37
N ILE A 55 -2.45 11.44 12.55
CA ILE A 55 -3.67 12.15 12.95
C ILE A 55 -4.20 11.47 14.21
N GLU A 56 -4.24 12.24 15.31
CA GLU A 56 -4.73 11.73 16.59
C GLU A 56 -6.17 11.24 16.48
N GLY A 57 -6.42 10.03 16.98
CA GLY A 57 -7.77 9.45 17.00
C GLY A 57 -8.24 8.89 15.67
N PHE A 58 -7.37 8.86 14.64
CA PHE A 58 -7.78 8.36 13.34
C PHE A 58 -8.17 6.88 13.41
N GLU A 59 -9.25 6.53 12.73
CA GLU A 59 -9.67 5.15 12.48
C GLU A 59 -10.03 5.00 11.01
N VAL A 60 -9.71 3.84 10.43
CA VAL A 60 -10.09 3.56 9.03
C VAL A 60 -11.60 3.41 8.90
N SER A 61 -12.09 3.56 7.68
CA SER A 61 -13.48 3.34 7.33
C SER A 61 -13.91 1.91 7.69
N PRO A 62 -15.16 1.69 8.15
CA PRO A 62 -15.69 0.33 8.32
C PRO A 62 -15.93 -0.38 6.98
N PHE A 63 -15.69 0.27 5.86
CA PHE A 63 -15.92 -0.24 4.52
C PHE A 63 -14.62 -0.65 3.81
N GLU A 64 -13.55 -0.99 4.55
CA GLU A 64 -12.30 -1.51 4.00
C GLU A 64 -12.52 -2.95 3.54
N LYS A 65 -12.98 -3.11 2.31
CA LYS A 65 -13.37 -4.39 1.70
C LYS A 65 -13.08 -4.39 0.21
N GLU A 66 -13.00 -5.58 -0.39
CA GLU A 66 -12.86 -5.70 -1.85
C GLU A 66 -13.97 -4.95 -2.57
N TYR A 67 -15.22 -5.12 -2.15
CA TYR A 67 -16.37 -4.34 -2.66
C TYR A 67 -16.66 -3.16 -1.73
N GLY A 68 -15.65 -2.33 -1.51
CA GLY A 68 -15.73 -1.18 -0.65
C GLY A 68 -14.56 -0.26 -0.93
N ARG A 69 -13.95 0.29 0.14
CA ARG A 69 -12.79 1.16 -0.01
C ARG A 69 -11.51 0.34 0.06
N HIS A 70 -10.69 0.43 -0.95
CA HIS A 70 -9.31 -0.08 -0.96
C HIS A 70 -8.51 0.67 -2.01
N VAL A 71 -7.20 0.50 -1.99
CA VAL A 71 -6.30 1.01 -3.00
C VAL A 71 -5.52 -0.16 -3.58
N ALA A 72 -5.26 -0.12 -4.90
CA ALA A 72 -4.52 -1.17 -5.59
C ALA A 72 -3.19 -0.62 -6.09
N PHE A 73 -2.12 -1.39 -5.89
CA PHE A 73 -0.79 -1.08 -6.39
C PHE A 73 -0.32 -2.20 -7.30
N PHE A 74 0.42 -1.84 -8.33
CA PHE A 74 1.11 -2.81 -9.15
C PHE A 74 2.37 -3.30 -8.45
N HIS A 75 2.68 -4.58 -8.64
CA HIS A 75 3.93 -5.16 -8.15
C HIS A 75 4.49 -6.12 -9.20
N ASP A 76 5.80 -6.19 -9.33
CA ASP A 76 6.45 -6.98 -10.36
C ASP A 76 6.40 -8.48 -10.03
N ARG A 77 6.24 -9.29 -11.08
CA ARG A 77 6.23 -10.76 -10.95
C ARG A 77 7.49 -11.28 -10.28
N ALA A 78 8.63 -10.69 -10.57
CA ALA A 78 9.91 -11.16 -10.04
C ALA A 78 9.99 -11.16 -8.52
N ASP A 79 9.23 -10.28 -7.85
CA ASP A 79 9.22 -10.16 -6.40
C ASP A 79 7.87 -10.61 -5.77
N TRP A 80 6.99 -11.21 -6.55
CA TRP A 80 5.62 -11.53 -6.15
C TRP A 80 5.55 -12.47 -4.93
N ARG A 81 6.31 -13.55 -4.97
CA ARG A 81 6.32 -14.52 -3.87
C ARG A 81 7.02 -13.95 -2.63
N SER A 82 8.14 -13.27 -2.82
CA SER A 82 8.90 -12.67 -1.72
C SER A 82 8.09 -11.60 -1.01
N LEU A 83 7.29 -10.81 -1.74
CA LEU A 83 6.38 -9.84 -1.14
C LEU A 83 5.39 -10.53 -0.19
N GLN A 84 4.78 -11.63 -0.62
CA GLN A 84 3.82 -12.35 0.22
C GLN A 84 4.47 -12.87 1.50
N GLU A 85 5.70 -13.37 1.40
CA GLU A 85 6.47 -13.82 2.56
C GLU A 85 6.75 -12.66 3.53
N ARG A 86 7.16 -11.50 3.01
CA ARG A 86 7.41 -10.32 3.85
C ARG A 86 6.15 -9.82 4.55
N ILE A 87 5.00 -9.88 3.87
CA ILE A 87 3.71 -9.52 4.47
C ILE A 87 3.40 -10.42 5.66
N ARG A 88 3.58 -11.73 5.51
CA ARG A 88 3.35 -12.70 6.59
C ARG A 88 4.33 -12.49 7.75
N GLU A 89 5.60 -12.23 7.46
CA GLU A 89 6.61 -11.93 8.47
C GLU A 89 6.28 -10.65 9.24
N ALA A 90 5.64 -9.69 8.59
CA ALA A 90 5.18 -8.44 9.22
C ALA A 90 3.86 -8.62 9.98
N LYS A 91 3.39 -9.86 10.17
CA LYS A 91 2.19 -10.21 10.92
C LYS A 91 0.89 -9.73 10.27
N SER A 92 0.90 -9.55 8.95
CA SER A 92 -0.32 -9.36 8.18
C SER A 92 -0.64 -10.66 7.43
N GLU A 93 -1.89 -10.79 7.01
CA GLU A 93 -2.36 -11.97 6.31
C GLU A 93 -2.51 -11.66 4.82
N VAL A 94 -2.07 -12.60 3.97
CA VAL A 94 -2.34 -12.53 2.53
C VAL A 94 -3.75 -13.07 2.31
N VAL A 95 -4.64 -12.21 1.84
CA VAL A 95 -6.06 -12.53 1.69
C VAL A 95 -6.36 -12.73 0.20
N PRO A 96 -6.91 -13.91 -0.19
CA PRO A 96 -7.27 -14.12 -1.59
C PRO A 96 -8.46 -13.26 -1.99
N PRO A 97 -8.54 -12.87 -3.28
CA PRO A 97 -9.68 -12.09 -3.74
C PRO A 97 -10.97 -12.92 -3.78
N LEU A 98 -12.11 -12.24 -3.63
CA LEU A 98 -13.42 -12.85 -3.78
C LEU A 98 -13.77 -13.04 -5.26
N ARG A 99 -13.45 -12.03 -6.10
CA ARG A 99 -13.73 -12.06 -7.54
C ARG A 99 -12.51 -12.58 -8.28
N GLU A 100 -12.71 -13.53 -9.18
CA GLU A 100 -11.64 -14.03 -10.05
C GLU A 100 -11.33 -13.02 -11.16
N THR A 101 -10.04 -12.93 -11.51
CA THR A 101 -9.55 -12.09 -12.60
C THR A 101 -8.53 -12.87 -13.42
N PRO A 102 -8.29 -12.47 -14.69
CA PRO A 102 -7.28 -13.14 -15.53
C PRO A 102 -5.83 -12.85 -15.14
N PHE A 103 -5.60 -12.03 -14.12
CA PHE A 103 -4.28 -11.70 -13.60
C PHE A 103 -4.21 -12.02 -12.10
N PRO A 104 -3.03 -12.42 -11.59
CA PRO A 104 -2.85 -12.64 -10.15
C PRO A 104 -3.02 -11.34 -9.36
N ARG A 105 -3.68 -11.44 -8.22
CA ARG A 105 -3.81 -10.36 -7.26
C ARG A 105 -4.13 -10.92 -5.88
N PHE A 106 -3.89 -10.15 -4.86
CA PHE A 106 -4.26 -10.50 -3.49
C PHE A 106 -4.45 -9.22 -2.68
N PHE A 107 -4.98 -9.38 -1.47
CA PHE A 107 -5.21 -8.28 -0.54
C PHE A 107 -4.44 -8.52 0.76
N PHE A 108 -4.13 -7.45 1.46
CA PHE A 108 -3.63 -7.50 2.82
C PHE A 108 -3.97 -6.19 3.54
N HIS A 109 -3.88 -6.19 4.87
CA HIS A 109 -4.14 -5.00 5.67
C HIS A 109 -2.84 -4.41 6.18
N ASP A 110 -2.75 -3.07 6.20
CA ASP A 110 -1.67 -2.38 6.88
C ASP A 110 -1.95 -2.31 8.39
N PRO A 111 -1.04 -1.78 9.23
CA PRO A 111 -1.27 -1.73 10.68
C PRO A 111 -2.48 -0.89 11.11
N ASN A 112 -2.98 0.01 10.28
CA ASN A 112 -4.16 0.81 10.57
C ASN A 112 -5.48 0.11 10.24
N GLY A 113 -5.40 -0.94 9.42
CA GLY A 113 -6.58 -1.64 8.90
C GLY A 113 -6.97 -1.22 7.49
N TYR A 114 -6.16 -0.42 6.80
CA TYR A 114 -6.38 -0.14 5.38
C TYR A 114 -6.27 -1.41 4.57
N LEU A 115 -7.26 -1.67 3.74
CA LEU A 115 -7.19 -2.78 2.79
C LEU A 115 -6.41 -2.36 1.56
N ILE A 116 -5.41 -3.16 1.22
CA ILE A 116 -4.53 -2.92 0.10
C ILE A 116 -4.61 -4.11 -0.85
N GLU A 117 -4.84 -3.81 -2.12
CA GLU A 117 -4.79 -4.80 -3.19
C GLU A 117 -3.43 -4.70 -3.88
N VAL A 118 -2.86 -5.85 -4.24
CA VAL A 118 -1.65 -5.91 -5.05
C VAL A 118 -1.99 -6.67 -6.33
N ILE A 119 -1.68 -6.06 -7.46
CA ILE A 119 -1.94 -6.63 -8.79
C ILE A 119 -0.59 -6.91 -9.46
N GLU A 120 -0.43 -8.11 -9.99
CA GLU A 120 0.78 -8.47 -10.73
C GLU A 120 0.83 -7.68 -12.03
N ARG A 121 1.78 -6.76 -12.11
CA ARG A 121 1.92 -5.83 -13.24
C ARG A 121 2.02 -6.55 -14.58
N ASP A 122 2.87 -7.58 -14.65
CA ASP A 122 3.21 -8.25 -15.91
C ASP A 122 1.98 -8.88 -16.55
N SER A 123 1.20 -9.63 -15.76
CA SER A 123 -0.02 -10.26 -16.25
C SER A 123 -1.12 -9.24 -16.59
N PHE A 124 -1.28 -8.21 -15.76
CA PHE A 124 -2.27 -7.17 -15.99
C PHE A 124 -2.00 -6.44 -17.31
N CYS A 125 -0.76 -6.05 -17.56
CA CYS A 125 -0.39 -5.35 -18.79
C CYS A 125 -0.60 -6.22 -20.03
N ASN A 126 -0.34 -7.54 -19.92
CA ASN A 126 -0.57 -8.48 -21.03
C ASN A 126 -2.05 -8.67 -21.34
N GLU A 127 -2.90 -8.65 -20.32
CA GLU A 127 -4.35 -8.85 -20.49
C GLU A 127 -5.07 -7.64 -21.07
N VAL A 128 -4.59 -6.42 -20.78
CA VAL A 128 -5.26 -5.19 -21.19
C VAL A 128 -4.59 -4.49 -22.38
N SER A 129 -3.48 -5.01 -22.86
CA SER A 129 -2.79 -4.50 -24.02
C SER A 129 -3.13 -5.33 -25.25
#